data_b106ddf925ccd2eb2845ae9b10519241
#
_entry.id   b106ddf925ccd2eb2845ae9b10519241
#
_cell.length_a   1.000
_cell.length_b   1.000
_cell.length_c   1.000
_cell.angle_alpha   90.00
_cell.angle_beta   90.00
_cell.angle_gamma   90.00
#
_symmetry.space_group_name_H-M   'P 1'
#
loop_
_entity.id
_entity.type
_entity.pdbx_description
1 polymer ?
#
loop_
_entity_poly.entity_id
_entity_poly.type
_entity_poly.pdbx_seq_one_letter_code
_entity_poly.pdbx_strand_id
1 'polypeptide(L)'
;MSIGSPRRSLAAAVAALPATFFIGASRAQSASESTLDRVTRTKQLRLAAVSGSPPYFKKDIATGQWSGAAIEMAKGIASVWGADLIFVETTYGNSVLDLQSNKIDIAFPLNPTPERALAIGFTKPFIVMPYGCLARPGFAPQSWADLNRPELRIAFDLGSLHETCARRFAPRAQLTGYESIQQCVLALQSGHADAEIIAAVIGLGMVGQNPSLGPYRLLGTPTVALPGCYGIQREPDTRFRDVVDAWIDFNRGIGTIREMMINGLALQGVTPDQVPASLTF
;
A
#
# COMPACT_ATOMS: atom_id res chain seq x y z
N MET A 1 7.42 21.11 -104.14
CA MET A 1 8.68 20.79 -103.47
C MET A 1 8.39 20.22 -102.10
N SER A 2 8.49 18.94 -102.04
CA SER A 2 8.10 18.13 -100.84
C SER A 2 9.38 17.66 -100.15
N ILE A 3 9.44 17.78 -98.87
CA ILE A 3 10.45 17.16 -98.07
C ILE A 3 9.77 16.42 -96.90
N GLY A 4 9.75 15.13 -97.03
CA GLY A 4 9.21 14.21 -95.96
C GLY A 4 10.18 14.12 -94.81
N SER A 5 9.60 13.98 -93.62
CA SER A 5 10.29 13.69 -92.39
C SER A 5 9.94 12.28 -91.88
N PRO A 6 10.90 11.46 -91.49
CA PRO A 6 10.64 10.11 -91.03
C PRO A 6 10.21 10.03 -89.56
N ARG A 7 9.12 9.28 -89.31
CA ARG A 7 8.68 8.94 -87.96
C ARG A 7 9.63 7.91 -87.34
N ARG A 8 10.26 8.28 -86.25
CA ARG A 8 10.98 7.33 -85.36
C ARG A 8 9.99 6.80 -84.30
N SER A 9 9.75 5.49 -84.33
CA SER A 9 9.03 4.75 -83.30
C SER A 9 9.93 4.59 -82.05
N LEU A 10 9.53 5.12 -80.93
CA LEU A 10 10.12 4.82 -79.63
C LEU A 10 9.39 3.62 -79.04
N ALA A 11 10.10 2.50 -78.92
CA ALA A 11 9.65 1.36 -78.10
C ALA A 11 9.86 1.66 -76.64
N ALA A 12 8.75 1.71 -75.87
CA ALA A 12 8.82 1.85 -74.43
C ALA A 12 9.11 0.50 -73.78
N ALA A 13 10.30 0.37 -73.19
CA ALA A 13 10.62 -0.79 -72.36
C ALA A 13 10.01 -0.60 -70.96
N VAL A 14 9.04 -1.47 -70.62
CA VAL A 14 8.46 -1.53 -69.30
C VAL A 14 9.39 -2.34 -68.41
N ALA A 15 10.14 -1.66 -67.55
CA ALA A 15 10.94 -2.33 -66.50
C ALA A 15 10.05 -2.78 -65.33
N ALA A 16 9.83 -4.07 -65.19
CA ALA A 16 9.17 -4.67 -64.05
C ALA A 16 10.12 -4.63 -62.83
N LEU A 17 9.82 -3.79 -61.82
CA LEU A 17 10.48 -3.79 -60.51
C LEU A 17 9.93 -4.97 -59.67
N PRO A 18 10.78 -5.81 -59.06
CA PRO A 18 10.31 -6.80 -58.13
C PRO A 18 9.86 -6.11 -56.81
N ALA A 19 8.58 -6.29 -56.45
CA ALA A 19 8.07 -5.92 -55.15
C ALA A 19 8.66 -6.82 -54.07
N THR A 20 9.70 -6.34 -53.41
CA THR A 20 10.21 -6.96 -52.18
C THR A 20 9.21 -6.74 -51.07
N PHE A 21 8.44 -7.76 -50.75
CA PHE A 21 7.64 -7.81 -49.53
C PHE A 21 8.57 -7.82 -48.33
N PHE A 22 8.75 -6.67 -47.68
CA PHE A 22 9.26 -6.60 -46.32
C PHE A 22 8.23 -7.22 -45.39
N ILE A 23 8.37 -8.50 -45.07
CA ILE A 23 7.69 -9.08 -43.90
C ILE A 23 8.32 -8.41 -42.70
N GLY A 24 7.68 -7.34 -42.22
CA GLY A 24 8.00 -6.71 -40.96
C GLY A 24 7.82 -7.78 -39.87
N ALA A 25 8.94 -8.34 -39.36
CA ALA A 25 8.92 -9.11 -38.16
C ALA A 25 8.37 -8.17 -37.06
N SER A 26 7.08 -8.26 -36.77
CA SER A 26 6.50 -7.71 -35.55
C SER A 26 7.31 -8.30 -34.41
N ARG A 27 8.23 -7.49 -33.85
CA ARG A 27 8.81 -7.79 -32.57
C ARG A 27 7.64 -7.87 -31.60
N ALA A 28 7.18 -9.09 -31.33
CA ALA A 28 6.32 -9.34 -30.20
C ALA A 28 7.06 -8.73 -29.01
N GLN A 29 6.56 -7.61 -28.53
CA GLN A 29 7.03 -6.99 -27.30
C GLN A 29 6.87 -8.07 -26.25
N SER A 30 7.98 -8.64 -25.77
CA SER A 30 7.94 -9.68 -24.75
C SER A 30 7.11 -9.12 -23.61
N ALA A 31 5.92 -9.69 -23.42
CA ALA A 31 5.09 -9.34 -22.28
C ALA A 31 5.98 -9.48 -21.03
N SER A 32 6.05 -8.44 -20.22
CA SER A 32 6.79 -8.50 -18.96
C SER A 32 6.28 -9.70 -18.17
N GLU A 33 7.18 -10.48 -17.60
CA GLU A 33 6.84 -11.63 -16.76
C GLU A 33 5.85 -11.18 -15.68
N SER A 34 4.74 -11.91 -15.51
CA SER A 34 3.75 -11.60 -14.50
C SER A 34 4.29 -11.84 -13.08
N THR A 35 3.70 -11.15 -12.09
CA THR A 35 4.05 -11.36 -10.68
C THR A 35 3.90 -12.82 -10.28
N LEU A 36 2.82 -13.49 -10.72
CA LEU A 36 2.61 -14.91 -10.44
C LEU A 36 3.72 -15.79 -11.00
N ASP A 37 4.05 -15.60 -12.29
CA ASP A 37 5.06 -16.44 -12.95
C ASP A 37 6.44 -16.21 -12.32
N ARG A 38 6.78 -14.96 -11.99
CA ARG A 38 8.01 -14.60 -11.29
C ARG A 38 8.09 -15.27 -9.90
N VAL A 39 7.05 -15.14 -9.06
CA VAL A 39 7.02 -15.74 -7.70
C VAL A 39 7.12 -17.26 -7.80
N THR A 40 6.39 -17.86 -8.75
CA THR A 40 6.40 -19.32 -8.96
C THR A 40 7.78 -19.83 -9.35
N ARG A 41 8.49 -19.09 -10.23
CA ARG A 41 9.82 -19.43 -10.73
C ARG A 41 10.93 -19.17 -9.71
N THR A 42 10.89 -17.99 -9.07
CA THR A 42 11.97 -17.56 -8.16
C THR A 42 11.81 -18.10 -6.74
N LYS A 43 10.61 -18.55 -6.38
CA LYS A 43 10.24 -18.89 -5.01
C LYS A 43 10.53 -17.76 -4.03
N GLN A 44 10.29 -16.51 -4.46
CA GLN A 44 10.48 -15.31 -3.64
C GLN A 44 9.26 -14.39 -3.75
N LEU A 45 8.67 -14.02 -2.61
CA LEU A 45 7.64 -12.99 -2.50
C LEU A 45 8.24 -11.76 -1.81
N ARG A 46 8.30 -10.63 -2.52
CA ARG A 46 8.87 -9.38 -2.02
C ARG A 46 7.80 -8.58 -1.29
N LEU A 47 7.96 -8.43 0.02
CA LEU A 47 7.02 -7.75 0.92
C LEU A 47 7.53 -6.36 1.29
N ALA A 48 6.69 -5.33 1.14
CA ALA A 48 6.91 -4.03 1.76
C ALA A 48 6.91 -4.18 3.28
N ALA A 49 7.98 -3.81 3.94
CA ALA A 49 8.10 -3.84 5.41
C ALA A 49 8.19 -2.41 5.93
N VAL A 50 7.20 -1.99 6.74
CA VAL A 50 7.10 -0.63 7.27
C VAL A 50 7.52 -0.63 8.74
N SER A 51 8.73 -0.16 9.00
CA SER A 51 9.26 -0.10 10.36
C SER A 51 8.42 0.80 11.26
N GLY A 52 8.26 0.41 12.54
CA GLY A 52 7.50 1.17 13.54
C GLY A 52 6.00 1.20 13.34
N SER A 53 5.44 0.20 12.69
CA SER A 53 4.01 0.06 12.45
C SER A 53 3.43 -1.18 13.15
N PRO A 54 3.49 -1.24 14.52
CA PRO A 54 2.88 -2.34 15.25
C PRO A 54 1.34 -2.29 15.10
N PRO A 55 0.65 -3.42 15.18
CA PRO A 55 1.15 -4.79 15.36
C PRO A 55 1.56 -5.48 14.05
N TYR A 56 1.53 -4.75 12.94
CA TYR A 56 1.81 -5.30 11.60
C TYR A 56 3.27 -5.68 11.45
N PHE A 57 4.15 -4.73 11.77
CA PHE A 57 5.59 -4.86 11.56
C PHE A 57 6.37 -4.46 12.80
N LYS A 58 7.24 -5.35 13.23
CA LYS A 58 8.25 -5.10 14.25
C LYS A 58 9.58 -5.62 13.73
N LYS A 59 10.59 -4.76 13.71
CA LYS A 59 11.97 -5.14 13.38
C LYS A 59 12.75 -5.22 14.68
N ASP A 60 13.36 -6.35 14.95
CA ASP A 60 14.33 -6.50 16.01
C ASP A 60 15.64 -5.83 15.58
N ILE A 61 16.08 -4.81 16.31
CA ILE A 61 17.24 -4.01 15.93
C ILE A 61 18.54 -4.80 16.07
N ALA A 62 18.60 -5.75 17.00
CA ALA A 62 19.81 -6.52 17.26
C ALA A 62 20.01 -7.64 16.23
N THR A 63 18.93 -8.30 15.84
CA THR A 63 18.97 -9.45 14.91
C THR A 63 18.58 -9.08 13.48
N GLY A 64 17.95 -7.94 13.27
CA GLY A 64 17.35 -7.54 11.99
C GLY A 64 16.08 -8.31 11.60
N GLN A 65 15.60 -9.21 12.46
CA GLN A 65 14.44 -10.05 12.17
C GLN A 65 13.13 -9.26 12.21
N TRP A 66 12.25 -9.59 11.26
CA TRP A 66 10.91 -9.04 11.17
C TRP A 66 9.87 -9.98 11.80
N SER A 67 8.93 -9.41 12.53
CA SER A 67 7.79 -10.09 13.14
C SER A 67 6.54 -9.21 13.10
N GLY A 68 5.38 -9.78 13.42
CA GLY A 68 4.10 -9.08 13.48
C GLY A 68 3.03 -9.70 12.59
N ALA A 69 1.80 -9.22 12.74
CA ALA A 69 0.64 -9.78 12.05
C ALA A 69 0.77 -9.78 10.52
N ALA A 70 1.34 -8.71 9.94
CA ALA A 70 1.59 -8.64 8.51
C ALA A 70 2.58 -9.69 8.02
N ILE A 71 3.59 -9.98 8.84
CA ILE A 71 4.59 -11.00 8.52
C ILE A 71 3.96 -12.39 8.52
N GLU A 72 3.14 -12.71 9.52
CA GLU A 72 2.46 -14.01 9.60
C GLU A 72 1.48 -14.21 8.43
N MET A 73 0.71 -13.19 8.08
CA MET A 73 -0.16 -13.23 6.91
C MET A 73 0.63 -13.40 5.61
N ALA A 74 1.72 -12.66 5.44
CA ALA A 74 2.58 -12.76 4.25
C ALA A 74 3.25 -14.13 4.14
N LYS A 75 3.65 -14.74 5.26
CA LYS A 75 4.13 -16.14 5.29
C LYS A 75 3.04 -17.12 4.82
N GLY A 76 1.81 -16.93 5.29
CA GLY A 76 0.68 -17.74 4.85
C GLY A 76 0.42 -17.61 3.35
N ILE A 77 0.48 -16.39 2.81
CA ILE A 77 0.36 -16.15 1.36
C ILE A 77 1.53 -16.79 0.59
N ALA A 78 2.77 -16.56 1.02
CA ALA A 78 3.97 -17.09 0.36
C ALA A 78 3.99 -18.62 0.33
N SER A 79 3.48 -19.26 1.39
CA SER A 79 3.43 -20.73 1.48
C SER A 79 2.61 -21.40 0.38
N VAL A 80 1.64 -20.68 -0.23
CA VAL A 80 0.84 -21.18 -1.37
C VAL A 80 1.73 -21.55 -2.55
N TRP A 81 2.85 -20.84 -2.73
CA TRP A 81 3.84 -21.10 -3.80
C TRP A 81 5.11 -21.81 -3.30
N GLY A 82 5.21 -22.12 -1.99
CA GLY A 82 6.45 -22.56 -1.37
C GLY A 82 7.54 -21.51 -1.55
N ALA A 83 7.19 -20.23 -1.37
CA ALA A 83 8.11 -19.10 -1.59
C ALA A 83 8.60 -18.53 -0.25
N ASP A 84 9.84 -18.04 -0.26
CA ASP A 84 10.44 -17.28 0.84
C ASP A 84 10.03 -15.82 0.78
N LEU A 85 9.91 -15.17 1.95
CA LEU A 85 9.68 -13.74 2.04
C LEU A 85 10.99 -12.96 1.91
N ILE A 86 10.99 -11.98 1.02
CA ILE A 86 12.04 -10.96 0.90
C ILE A 86 11.49 -9.64 1.44
N PHE A 87 12.08 -9.14 2.51
CA PHE A 87 11.66 -7.90 3.14
C PHE A 87 12.32 -6.70 2.47
N VAL A 88 11.50 -5.77 1.98
CA VAL A 88 11.95 -4.49 1.41
C VAL A 88 11.45 -3.37 2.32
N GLU A 89 12.37 -2.78 3.06
CA GLU A 89 12.04 -1.69 3.98
C GLU A 89 11.61 -0.44 3.21
N THR A 90 10.46 0.11 3.57
CA THR A 90 9.83 1.25 2.90
C THR A 90 8.88 1.99 3.85
N THR A 91 8.15 2.98 3.33
CA THR A 91 7.06 3.67 4.03
C THR A 91 5.72 3.43 3.32
N TYR A 92 4.60 3.76 3.98
CA TYR A 92 3.28 3.67 3.33
C TYR A 92 3.19 4.54 2.08
N GLY A 93 3.78 5.75 2.11
CA GLY A 93 3.81 6.64 0.94
C GLY A 93 4.62 6.06 -0.22
N ASN A 94 5.82 5.54 0.06
CA ASN A 94 6.74 5.03 -0.95
C ASN A 94 6.32 3.66 -1.51
N SER A 95 5.55 2.87 -0.77
CA SER A 95 5.15 1.51 -1.20
C SER A 95 4.39 1.49 -2.53
N VAL A 96 3.67 2.56 -2.87
CA VAL A 96 2.99 2.68 -4.17
C VAL A 96 4.00 2.77 -5.32
N LEU A 97 5.05 3.59 -5.16
CA LEU A 97 6.13 3.71 -6.14
C LEU A 97 6.97 2.43 -6.24
N ASP A 98 7.19 1.77 -5.10
CA ASP A 98 7.91 0.49 -5.05
C ASP A 98 7.15 -0.64 -5.78
N LEU A 99 5.80 -0.65 -5.72
CA LEU A 99 4.96 -1.54 -6.53
C LEU A 99 5.05 -1.20 -8.01
N GLN A 100 4.91 0.07 -8.39
CA GLN A 100 4.96 0.51 -9.78
C GLN A 100 6.31 0.22 -10.45
N SER A 101 7.40 0.34 -9.69
CA SER A 101 8.76 0.06 -10.16
C SER A 101 9.16 -1.41 -10.11
N ASN A 102 8.23 -2.31 -9.76
CA ASN A 102 8.49 -3.75 -9.61
C ASN A 102 9.58 -4.07 -8.57
N LYS A 103 9.74 -3.24 -7.56
CA LYS A 103 10.68 -3.46 -6.45
C LYS A 103 10.09 -4.40 -5.40
N ILE A 104 8.77 -4.38 -5.21
CA ILE A 104 8.00 -5.25 -4.33
C ILE A 104 6.83 -5.88 -5.07
N ASP A 105 6.29 -6.97 -4.51
CA ASP A 105 5.13 -7.68 -5.06
C ASP A 105 3.85 -7.38 -4.32
N ILE A 106 3.98 -7.18 -3.03
CA ILE A 106 2.85 -6.98 -2.13
C ILE A 106 3.18 -5.94 -1.05
N ALA A 107 2.28 -5.01 -0.85
CA ALA A 107 2.34 -3.99 0.21
C ALA A 107 1.12 -4.12 1.12
N PHE A 108 1.30 -3.85 2.44
CA PHE A 108 0.32 -4.24 3.43
C PHE A 108 0.45 -3.47 4.75
N PRO A 109 -0.65 -2.98 5.34
CA PRO A 109 -1.94 -2.76 4.68
C PRO A 109 -1.90 -1.48 3.83
N LEU A 110 -2.60 -1.48 2.71
CA LEU A 110 -2.86 -0.26 1.93
C LEU A 110 -4.36 -0.04 1.76
N ASN A 111 -4.77 1.24 1.80
CA ASN A 111 -6.15 1.58 1.51
C ASN A 111 -6.31 1.90 0.03
N PRO A 112 -7.34 1.35 -0.64
CA PRO A 112 -7.60 1.60 -2.05
C PRO A 112 -8.24 2.98 -2.23
N THR A 113 -7.43 3.99 -2.54
CA THR A 113 -7.96 5.27 -3.01
C THR A 113 -8.09 5.27 -4.54
N PRO A 114 -8.98 6.10 -5.13
CA PRO A 114 -9.08 6.23 -6.58
C PRO A 114 -7.73 6.53 -7.25
N GLU A 115 -6.94 7.44 -6.67
CA GLU A 115 -5.62 7.83 -7.19
C GLU A 115 -4.64 6.65 -7.17
N ARG A 116 -4.58 5.91 -6.06
CA ARG A 116 -3.75 4.71 -5.96
C ARG A 116 -4.21 3.62 -6.91
N ALA A 117 -5.53 3.45 -7.10
CA ALA A 117 -6.09 2.45 -8.01
C ALA A 117 -5.79 2.74 -9.49
N LEU A 118 -5.46 3.98 -9.87
CA LEU A 118 -4.92 4.29 -11.19
C LEU A 118 -3.50 3.75 -11.37
N ALA A 119 -2.73 3.68 -10.29
CA ALA A 119 -1.30 3.38 -10.30
C ALA A 119 -0.99 1.90 -10.01
N ILE A 120 -1.70 1.29 -9.07
CA ILE A 120 -1.47 -0.09 -8.59
C ILE A 120 -2.78 -0.88 -8.54
N GLY A 121 -2.68 -2.21 -8.38
CA GLY A 121 -3.79 -3.09 -8.10
C GLY A 121 -4.05 -3.24 -6.61
N PHE A 122 -5.24 -3.70 -6.26
CA PHE A 122 -5.64 -4.03 -4.90
C PHE A 122 -6.35 -5.37 -4.86
N THR A 123 -6.17 -6.07 -3.74
CA THR A 123 -6.94 -7.26 -3.39
C THR A 123 -8.27 -6.89 -2.75
N LYS A 124 -9.08 -7.89 -2.42
CA LYS A 124 -10.19 -7.73 -1.49
C LYS A 124 -9.69 -7.22 -0.13
N PRO A 125 -10.53 -6.48 0.62
CA PRO A 125 -10.16 -6.04 1.96
C PRO A 125 -10.07 -7.22 2.91
N PHE A 126 -9.02 -7.26 3.71
CA PHE A 126 -8.86 -8.23 4.80
C PHE A 126 -9.26 -7.63 6.16
N ILE A 127 -9.38 -6.30 6.25
CA ILE A 127 -9.72 -5.55 7.47
C ILE A 127 -10.48 -4.28 7.11
N VAL A 128 -11.36 -3.81 8.01
CA VAL A 128 -11.89 -2.44 8.00
C VAL A 128 -11.43 -1.74 9.27
N MET A 129 -10.68 -0.66 9.12
CA MET A 129 -10.03 0.06 10.21
C MET A 129 -10.66 1.42 10.44
N PRO A 130 -11.04 1.77 11.69
CA PRO A 130 -11.34 3.13 12.06
C PRO A 130 -10.07 3.98 12.17
N TYR A 131 -10.24 5.28 11.96
CA TYR A 131 -9.21 6.31 12.09
C TYR A 131 -9.48 7.21 13.28
N GLY A 132 -8.42 7.65 13.92
CA GLY A 132 -8.46 8.52 15.07
C GLY A 132 -7.11 9.18 15.30
N CYS A 133 -6.73 9.38 16.56
CA CYS A 133 -5.47 10.01 16.88
C CYS A 133 -4.84 9.50 18.18
N LEU A 134 -3.53 9.68 18.27
CA LEU A 134 -2.82 9.83 19.52
C LEU A 134 -2.79 11.32 19.86
N ALA A 135 -2.95 11.68 21.13
CA ALA A 135 -2.99 13.07 21.56
C ALA A 135 -2.11 13.27 22.80
N ARG A 136 -1.50 14.45 22.92
CA ARG A 136 -0.67 14.80 24.05
C ARG A 136 -1.41 14.66 25.39
N PRO A 137 -0.73 14.44 26.50
CA PRO A 137 -1.33 14.40 27.83
C PRO A 137 -2.21 15.63 28.11
N GLY A 138 -3.39 15.41 28.70
CA GLY A 138 -4.36 16.47 29.00
C GLY A 138 -5.22 16.94 27.82
N PHE A 139 -4.98 16.46 26.61
CA PHE A 139 -5.84 16.70 25.45
C PHE A 139 -6.59 15.41 25.06
N ALA A 140 -7.93 15.46 25.08
CA ALA A 140 -8.79 14.29 24.89
C ALA A 140 -9.85 14.56 23.81
N PRO A 141 -9.44 14.71 22.52
CA PRO A 141 -10.39 14.94 21.44
C PRO A 141 -11.32 13.74 21.26
N GLN A 142 -12.59 14.00 20.95
CA GLN A 142 -13.60 12.97 20.68
C GLN A 142 -14.15 13.05 19.25
N SER A 143 -13.88 14.16 18.58
CA SER A 143 -14.35 14.41 17.22
C SER A 143 -13.27 15.09 16.38
N TRP A 144 -13.45 15.05 15.07
CA TRP A 144 -12.61 15.79 14.12
C TRP A 144 -12.69 17.30 14.33
N ALA A 145 -13.85 17.80 14.79
CA ALA A 145 -14.03 19.21 15.10
C ALA A 145 -13.12 19.68 16.25
N ASP A 146 -12.85 18.80 17.22
CA ASP A 146 -11.93 19.10 18.33
C ASP A 146 -10.48 19.29 17.86
N LEU A 147 -10.11 18.64 16.74
CA LEU A 147 -8.81 18.78 16.10
C LEU A 147 -8.75 19.96 15.11
N ASN A 148 -9.90 20.39 14.57
CA ASN A 148 -9.97 21.39 13.50
C ASN A 148 -9.92 22.82 14.05
N ARG A 149 -8.88 23.15 14.81
CA ARG A 149 -8.65 24.45 15.45
C ARG A 149 -7.28 25.02 15.09
N PRO A 150 -7.17 26.33 14.78
CA PRO A 150 -5.95 26.94 14.23
C PRO A 150 -4.76 26.92 15.22
N GLU A 151 -5.02 26.79 16.52
CA GLU A 151 -3.99 26.69 17.54
C GLU A 151 -3.38 25.30 17.69
N LEU A 152 -4.02 24.25 17.12
CA LEU A 152 -3.55 22.88 17.24
C LEU A 152 -2.60 22.48 16.12
N ARG A 153 -1.55 21.77 16.50
CA ARG A 153 -0.53 21.21 15.63
C ARG A 153 -0.80 19.71 15.45
N ILE A 154 -1.05 19.30 14.22
CA ILE A 154 -1.43 17.94 13.87
C ILE A 154 -0.32 17.31 13.01
N ALA A 155 0.22 16.19 13.50
CA ALA A 155 1.20 15.37 12.79
C ALA A 155 0.54 14.25 11.98
N PHE A 156 1.12 13.88 10.85
CA PHE A 156 0.78 12.70 10.05
C PHE A 156 1.98 12.28 9.19
N ASP A 157 2.02 11.03 8.75
CA ASP A 157 3.02 10.55 7.80
C ASP A 157 2.60 10.86 6.35
N LEU A 158 3.55 11.37 5.59
CA LEU A 158 3.34 11.83 4.21
C LEU A 158 2.94 10.69 3.26
N GLY A 159 2.05 10.99 2.32
CA GLY A 159 1.57 10.05 1.31
C GLY A 159 0.63 8.96 1.85
N SER A 160 0.27 9.02 3.13
CA SER A 160 -0.63 8.07 3.79
C SER A 160 -2.10 8.54 3.75
N LEU A 161 -3.01 7.69 4.22
CA LEU A 161 -4.39 8.12 4.50
C LEU A 161 -4.50 8.93 5.78
N HIS A 162 -3.53 8.89 6.67
CA HIS A 162 -3.46 9.78 7.83
C HIS A 162 -3.38 11.24 7.38
N GLU A 163 -2.54 11.54 6.38
CA GLU A 163 -2.49 12.84 5.71
C GLU A 163 -3.84 13.23 5.10
N THR A 164 -4.45 12.32 4.34
CA THR A 164 -5.74 12.57 3.70
C THR A 164 -6.82 12.91 4.74
N CYS A 165 -6.88 12.18 5.85
CA CYS A 165 -7.81 12.44 6.94
C CYS A 165 -7.52 13.80 7.62
N ALA A 166 -6.25 14.09 7.93
CA ALA A 166 -5.86 15.35 8.55
C ALA A 166 -6.27 16.55 7.68
N ARG A 167 -5.92 16.53 6.40
CA ARG A 167 -6.26 17.63 5.47
C ARG A 167 -7.76 17.79 5.25
N ARG A 168 -8.52 16.69 5.24
CA ARG A 168 -9.97 16.72 5.03
C ARG A 168 -10.73 17.18 6.25
N PHE A 169 -10.39 16.70 7.45
CA PHE A 169 -11.21 16.86 8.65
C PHE A 169 -10.66 17.89 9.64
N ALA A 170 -9.39 18.26 9.53
CA ALA A 170 -8.77 19.29 10.37
C ALA A 170 -8.06 20.38 9.53
N PRO A 171 -8.66 20.92 8.44
CA PRO A 171 -7.98 21.85 7.52
C PRO A 171 -7.61 23.20 8.17
N ARG A 172 -8.17 23.55 9.32
CA ARG A 172 -7.86 24.79 10.04
C ARG A 172 -6.68 24.65 11.00
N ALA A 173 -6.31 23.41 11.36
CA ALA A 173 -5.17 23.13 12.22
C ALA A 173 -3.84 23.39 11.49
N GLN A 174 -2.78 23.51 12.28
CA GLN A 174 -1.41 23.58 11.77
C GLN A 174 -0.96 22.15 11.41
N LEU A 175 -0.97 21.82 10.12
CA LEU A 175 -0.71 20.49 9.61
C LEU A 175 0.76 20.31 9.26
N THR A 176 1.43 19.31 9.88
CA THR A 176 2.83 18.98 9.61
C THR A 176 2.95 17.52 9.19
N GLY A 177 3.42 17.30 7.96
CA GLY A 177 3.75 15.97 7.44
C GLY A 177 5.18 15.56 7.78
N TYR A 178 5.35 14.32 8.20
CA TYR A 178 6.64 13.69 8.46
C TYR A 178 6.86 12.49 7.54
N GLU A 179 8.10 12.06 7.35
CA GLU A 179 8.40 10.94 6.45
C GLU A 179 8.02 9.57 7.02
N SER A 180 7.85 9.48 8.34
CA SER A 180 7.49 8.22 9.02
C SER A 180 6.61 8.44 10.24
N ILE A 181 5.87 7.40 10.61
CA ILE A 181 5.06 7.36 11.84
C ILE A 181 5.94 7.59 13.08
N GLN A 182 7.16 7.06 13.12
CA GLN A 182 8.08 7.28 14.24
C GLN A 182 8.42 8.76 14.44
N GLN A 183 8.59 9.51 13.35
CA GLN A 183 8.83 10.96 13.44
C GLN A 183 7.58 11.70 13.93
N CYS A 184 6.38 11.26 13.57
CA CYS A 184 5.14 11.79 14.11
C CYS A 184 5.05 11.58 15.63
N VAL A 185 5.35 10.36 16.10
CA VAL A 185 5.38 10.04 17.53
C VAL A 185 6.41 10.88 18.27
N LEU A 186 7.60 11.05 17.72
CA LEU A 186 8.65 11.92 18.31
C LEU A 186 8.19 13.38 18.39
N ALA A 187 7.49 13.88 17.35
CA ALA A 187 6.93 15.23 17.37
C ALA A 187 5.86 15.39 18.47
N LEU A 188 5.02 14.36 18.67
CA LEU A 188 4.04 14.34 19.75
C LEU A 188 4.71 14.33 21.13
N GLN A 189 5.68 13.45 21.34
CA GLN A 189 6.39 13.31 22.61
C GLN A 189 7.24 14.55 22.98
N SER A 190 7.85 15.19 21.99
CA SER A 190 8.65 16.40 22.17
C SER A 190 7.82 17.69 22.24
N GLY A 191 6.49 17.60 22.13
CA GLY A 191 5.59 18.74 22.18
C GLY A 191 5.61 19.61 20.91
N HIS A 192 6.11 19.08 19.77
CA HIS A 192 6.02 19.74 18.46
C HIS A 192 4.68 19.48 17.79
N ALA A 193 3.93 18.46 18.21
CA ALA A 193 2.57 18.18 17.80
C ALA A 193 1.65 18.03 19.02
N ASP A 194 0.37 18.38 18.87
CA ASP A 194 -0.66 18.21 19.89
C ASP A 194 -1.46 16.92 19.69
N ALA A 195 -1.53 16.43 18.42
CA ALA A 195 -2.07 15.13 18.07
C ALA A 195 -1.41 14.60 16.80
N GLU A 196 -1.43 13.27 16.66
CA GLU A 196 -1.05 12.51 15.47
C GLU A 196 -2.26 11.77 14.95
N ILE A 197 -2.62 11.97 13.68
CA ILE A 197 -3.67 11.19 13.02
C ILE A 197 -3.10 9.82 12.66
N ILE A 198 -3.79 8.76 13.08
CA ILE A 198 -3.32 7.38 12.87
C ILE A 198 -4.48 6.38 12.86
N ALA A 199 -4.35 5.29 12.10
CA ALA A 199 -5.30 4.19 12.10
C ALA A 199 -5.32 3.45 13.45
N ALA A 200 -6.51 2.98 13.86
CA ALA A 200 -6.72 2.41 15.19
C ALA A 200 -5.78 1.24 15.52
N VAL A 201 -5.59 0.32 14.59
CA VAL A 201 -4.74 -0.86 14.82
C VAL A 201 -3.29 -0.45 15.14
N ILE A 202 -2.75 0.52 14.40
CA ILE A 202 -1.38 1.00 14.60
C ILE A 202 -1.29 1.78 15.92
N GLY A 203 -2.21 2.74 16.13
CA GLY A 203 -2.24 3.55 17.34
C GLY A 203 -2.40 2.73 18.62
N LEU A 204 -3.28 1.74 18.62
CA LEU A 204 -3.43 0.80 19.75
C LEU A 204 -2.14 0.01 20.00
N GLY A 205 -1.52 -0.53 18.94
CA GLY A 205 -0.26 -1.24 19.06
C GLY A 205 0.87 -0.37 19.63
N MET A 206 0.92 0.89 19.24
CA MET A 206 1.89 1.87 19.78
C MET A 206 1.66 2.17 21.25
N VAL A 207 0.42 2.40 21.64
CA VAL A 207 0.05 2.64 23.06
C VAL A 207 0.34 1.42 23.90
N GLY A 208 0.06 0.22 23.40
CA GLY A 208 0.38 -1.03 24.10
C GLY A 208 1.88 -1.16 24.38
N GLN A 209 2.73 -0.81 23.41
CA GLN A 209 4.20 -0.79 23.59
C GLN A 209 4.69 0.36 24.49
N ASN A 210 4.04 1.50 24.41
CA ASN A 210 4.43 2.70 25.13
C ASN A 210 3.21 3.43 25.72
N PRO A 211 2.72 3.01 26.90
CA PRO A 211 1.57 3.63 27.56
C PRO A 211 1.72 5.12 27.86
N SER A 212 2.95 5.67 27.84
CA SER A 212 3.18 7.10 28.05
C SER A 212 2.65 7.98 26.90
N LEU A 213 2.32 7.39 25.75
CA LEU A 213 1.66 8.08 24.65
C LEU A 213 0.21 8.47 24.98
N GLY A 214 -0.32 7.96 26.09
CA GLY A 214 -1.75 8.13 26.43
C GLY A 214 -2.63 7.20 25.60
N PRO A 215 -3.96 7.17 25.88
CA PRO A 215 -4.86 6.27 25.15
C PRO A 215 -5.08 6.73 23.70
N TYR A 216 -5.19 5.76 22.80
CA TYR A 216 -5.69 6.02 21.45
C TYR A 216 -7.12 6.59 21.51
N ARG A 217 -7.39 7.60 20.70
CA ARG A 217 -8.69 8.28 20.62
C ARG A 217 -9.36 7.99 19.29
N LEU A 218 -10.47 7.25 19.34
CA LEU A 218 -11.34 7.11 18.18
C LEU A 218 -12.10 8.42 17.98
N LEU A 219 -12.07 8.97 16.76
CA LEU A 219 -12.74 10.24 16.46
C LEU A 219 -14.10 9.98 15.83
N GLY A 220 -15.12 10.62 16.40
CA GLY A 220 -16.49 10.61 15.89
C GLY A 220 -16.78 11.79 14.96
N THR A 221 -17.95 11.78 14.38
CA THR A 221 -18.61 12.84 13.61
C THR A 221 -17.77 13.42 12.46
N PRO A 222 -17.61 12.62 11.34
CA PRO A 222 -18.07 11.25 11.17
C PRO A 222 -17.09 10.23 11.74
N THR A 223 -17.54 9.02 12.05
CA THR A 223 -16.61 7.90 12.23
C THR A 223 -16.02 7.54 10.86
N VAL A 224 -14.72 7.71 10.71
CA VAL A 224 -13.99 7.34 9.49
C VAL A 224 -13.47 5.92 9.66
N ALA A 225 -13.95 4.99 8.83
CA ALA A 225 -13.46 3.62 8.80
C ALA A 225 -13.25 3.21 7.34
N LEU A 226 -12.05 2.72 7.02
CA LEU A 226 -11.64 2.45 5.66
C LEU A 226 -11.13 1.02 5.51
N PRO A 227 -11.36 0.39 4.33
CA PRO A 227 -10.84 -0.93 4.06
C PRO A 227 -9.32 -0.93 3.96
N GLY A 228 -8.68 -1.92 4.58
CA GLY A 228 -7.28 -2.27 4.38
C GLY A 228 -7.19 -3.45 3.43
N CYS A 229 -6.46 -3.29 2.34
CA CYS A 229 -6.22 -4.28 1.30
C CYS A 229 -4.73 -4.54 1.18
N TYR A 230 -4.35 -5.57 0.45
CA TYR A 230 -3.00 -5.67 -0.07
C TYR A 230 -2.90 -4.82 -1.35
N GLY A 231 -1.90 -3.94 -1.42
CA GLY A 231 -1.48 -3.33 -2.67
C GLY A 231 -0.63 -4.33 -3.45
N ILE A 232 -0.88 -4.45 -4.73
CA ILE A 232 -0.17 -5.34 -5.66
C ILE A 232 0.16 -4.59 -6.94
N GLN A 233 0.98 -5.17 -7.79
CA GLN A 233 1.24 -4.60 -9.11
C GLN A 233 -0.04 -4.57 -9.96
N ARG A 234 -0.17 -3.52 -10.77
CA ARG A 234 -1.23 -3.43 -11.76
C ARG A 234 -0.75 -4.04 -13.07
N GLU A 235 -1.17 -5.27 -13.32
CA GLU A 235 -0.79 -6.03 -14.49
C GLU A 235 -2.01 -6.66 -15.17
N PRO A 236 -1.93 -7.04 -16.47
CA PRO A 236 -3.05 -7.70 -17.16
C PRO A 236 -3.35 -9.09 -16.61
N ASP A 237 -2.34 -9.78 -16.08
CA ASP A 237 -2.49 -11.09 -15.46
C ASP A 237 -3.03 -10.96 -14.04
N THR A 238 -4.28 -11.38 -13.83
CA THR A 238 -4.95 -11.28 -12.53
C THR A 238 -4.71 -12.45 -11.60
N ARG A 239 -4.05 -13.51 -12.06
CA ARG A 239 -3.92 -14.78 -11.31
C ARG A 239 -3.26 -14.61 -9.95
N PHE A 240 -2.25 -13.70 -9.82
CA PHE A 240 -1.64 -13.42 -8.53
C PHE A 240 -2.66 -12.84 -7.55
N ARG A 241 -3.42 -11.82 -7.97
CA ARG A 241 -4.50 -11.23 -7.19
C ARG A 241 -5.55 -12.27 -6.81
N ASP A 242 -5.99 -13.08 -7.77
CA ASP A 242 -7.07 -14.06 -7.57
C ASP A 242 -6.68 -15.11 -6.52
N VAL A 243 -5.41 -15.54 -6.49
CA VAL A 243 -4.90 -16.43 -5.43
C VAL A 243 -4.84 -15.75 -4.07
N VAL A 244 -4.36 -14.49 -4.01
CA VAL A 244 -4.31 -13.73 -2.74
C VAL A 244 -5.73 -13.47 -2.23
N ASP A 245 -6.68 -13.13 -3.11
CA ASP A 245 -8.08 -12.94 -2.76
C ASP A 245 -8.73 -14.21 -2.22
N ALA A 246 -8.43 -15.36 -2.81
CA ALA A 246 -8.89 -16.66 -2.32
C ALA A 246 -8.29 -16.97 -0.94
N TRP A 247 -7.00 -16.65 -0.74
CA TRP A 247 -6.35 -16.79 0.57
C TRP A 247 -7.03 -15.91 1.63
N ILE A 248 -7.36 -14.66 1.29
CA ILE A 248 -8.06 -13.73 2.18
C ILE A 248 -9.44 -14.29 2.55
N ASP A 249 -10.26 -14.65 1.56
CA ASP A 249 -11.63 -15.12 1.80
C ASP A 249 -11.63 -16.38 2.68
N PHE A 250 -10.75 -17.34 2.38
CA PHE A 250 -10.63 -18.57 3.17
C PHE A 250 -10.22 -18.27 4.61
N ASN A 251 -9.14 -17.51 4.81
CA ASN A 251 -8.58 -17.27 6.14
C ASN A 251 -9.43 -16.29 6.98
N ARG A 252 -10.21 -15.41 6.34
CA ARG A 252 -11.27 -14.65 7.04
C ARG A 252 -12.40 -15.58 7.48
N GLY A 253 -12.86 -16.46 6.58
CA GLY A 253 -13.97 -17.36 6.84
C GLY A 253 -13.72 -18.31 8.01
N ILE A 254 -12.49 -18.78 8.17
CA ILE A 254 -12.10 -19.67 9.29
C ILE A 254 -11.54 -18.91 10.51
N GLY A 255 -11.45 -17.57 10.46
CA GLY A 255 -11.02 -16.74 11.59
C GLY A 255 -9.51 -16.54 11.74
N THR A 256 -8.67 -17.13 10.89
CA THR A 256 -7.20 -17.07 11.00
C THR A 256 -6.66 -15.62 10.93
N ILE A 257 -7.21 -14.80 10.04
CA ILE A 257 -6.81 -13.38 9.96
C ILE A 257 -7.10 -12.65 11.27
N ARG A 258 -8.29 -12.88 11.85
CA ARG A 258 -8.66 -12.30 13.13
C ARG A 258 -7.70 -12.75 14.24
N GLU A 259 -7.37 -14.02 14.31
CA GLU A 259 -6.42 -14.56 15.29
C GLU A 259 -5.03 -13.91 15.15
N MET A 260 -4.49 -13.82 13.93
CA MET A 260 -3.19 -13.18 13.67
C MET A 260 -3.18 -11.72 14.14
N MET A 261 -4.27 -10.98 13.87
CA MET A 261 -4.39 -9.57 14.26
C MET A 261 -4.52 -9.40 15.78
N ILE A 262 -5.38 -10.17 16.43
CA ILE A 262 -5.57 -10.11 17.89
C ILE A 262 -4.29 -10.56 18.62
N ASN A 263 -3.63 -11.61 18.17
CA ASN A 263 -2.35 -12.05 18.73
C ASN A 263 -1.28 -10.99 18.54
N GLY A 264 -1.23 -10.35 17.38
CA GLY A 264 -0.31 -9.24 17.12
C GLY A 264 -0.54 -8.06 18.09
N LEU A 265 -1.79 -7.69 18.35
CA LEU A 265 -2.17 -6.66 19.31
C LEU A 265 -1.84 -7.08 20.75
N ALA A 266 -2.15 -8.31 21.13
CA ALA A 266 -1.85 -8.85 22.47
C ALA A 266 -0.33 -8.84 22.77
N LEU A 267 0.51 -9.15 21.77
CA LEU A 267 1.97 -9.05 21.89
C LEU A 267 2.46 -7.62 22.12
N GLN A 268 1.62 -6.61 21.83
CA GLN A 268 1.88 -5.21 22.11
C GLN A 268 1.27 -4.75 23.46
N GLY A 269 0.65 -5.65 24.22
CA GLY A 269 0.00 -5.33 25.49
C GLY A 269 -1.43 -4.79 25.36
N VAL A 270 -2.04 -4.89 24.18
CA VAL A 270 -3.43 -4.47 23.93
C VAL A 270 -4.38 -5.59 24.34
N THR A 271 -5.35 -5.27 25.21
CA THR A 271 -6.38 -6.23 25.62
C THR A 271 -7.61 -6.19 24.69
N PRO A 272 -8.41 -7.27 24.61
CA PRO A 272 -9.55 -7.32 23.69
C PRO A 272 -10.60 -6.22 23.89
N ASP A 273 -10.78 -5.74 25.11
CA ASP A 273 -11.71 -4.64 25.46
C ASP A 273 -11.23 -3.27 24.96
N GLN A 274 -9.94 -3.12 24.66
CA GLN A 274 -9.38 -1.91 24.07
C GLN A 274 -9.57 -1.84 22.55
N VAL A 275 -9.96 -2.95 21.93
CA VAL A 275 -10.16 -3.03 20.48
C VAL A 275 -11.53 -2.47 20.11
N PRO A 276 -11.63 -1.39 19.31
CA PRO A 276 -12.92 -0.82 18.94
C PRO A 276 -13.81 -1.81 18.19
N ALA A 277 -15.13 -1.82 18.49
CA ALA A 277 -16.10 -2.68 17.80
C ALA A 277 -16.22 -2.37 16.28
N SER A 278 -15.82 -1.18 15.86
CA SER A 278 -15.75 -0.77 14.44
C SER A 278 -14.54 -1.33 13.69
N LEU A 279 -13.61 -1.97 14.39
CA LEU A 279 -12.49 -2.70 13.80
C LEU A 279 -12.96 -4.11 13.45
N THR A 280 -13.09 -4.40 12.15
CA THR A 280 -13.55 -5.71 11.65
C THR A 280 -12.46 -6.39 10.83
N PHE A 281 -12.34 -7.69 11.03
CA PHE A 281 -11.33 -8.54 10.39
C PHE A 281 -11.99 -9.53 9.42
#